data_ddb54d51b4ea4464c3e5693222cfd81b
#
_entry.id   ddb54d51b4ea4464c3e5693222cfd81b
#
_cell.length_a   1.000
_cell.length_b   1.000
_cell.length_c   1.000
_cell.angle_alpha   90.00
_cell.angle_beta   90.00
_cell.angle_gamma   90.00
#
_symmetry.space_group_name_H-M   'P 1'
#
loop_
_entity.id
_entity.type
_entity.pdbx_description
1 polymer ?
#
loop_
_entity_poly.entity_id
_entity_poly.type
_entity_poly.pdbx_seq_one_letter_code
_entity_poly.pdbx_strand_id
1 'polypeptide(L)'
;MTKNIIFGAVIALVLGPTAVSAADLPMKAPPIPIAIYDWTGFYIGVAGGGSLGTTTHVDAATGLGDTLGYNLRGGMFGGTLGYNWQVSSFVFGFEGDASWVGEYGSHLDDGAVGNPAFTSSTKETWVATARARAGYAVNNLLFFGTGGYAAAGVQAGIKDSGTAAILASATSTRSGWTAGGGLEWGFAPNWSAKFEYLYMKFDSAAFNTVAGEGPRSSVPLDDNVVRAGINYRFGGPVVARY
;
A
#
# COMPACT_ATOMS: atom_id res chain seq x y z
N MET A 1 -7.81 -101.57 -57.80
CA MET A 1 -7.99 -102.01 -56.40
C MET A 1 -7.15 -101.07 -55.51
N THR A 2 -7.66 -100.01 -55.07
CA THR A 2 -6.96 -99.00 -54.28
C THR A 2 -7.77 -98.69 -53.01
N LYS A 3 -7.17 -99.04 -51.89
CA LYS A 3 -7.72 -98.75 -50.52
C LYS A 3 -7.37 -97.34 -50.11
N ASN A 4 -8.36 -96.53 -49.83
CA ASN A 4 -8.19 -95.26 -49.27
C ASN A 4 -8.21 -95.35 -47.70
N ILE A 5 -7.16 -94.93 -47.07
CA ILE A 5 -7.03 -94.83 -45.63
C ILE A 5 -7.27 -93.38 -45.22
N ILE A 6 -8.34 -93.15 -44.49
CA ILE A 6 -8.67 -91.77 -43.95
C ILE A 6 -8.00 -91.63 -42.59
N PHE A 7 -7.04 -90.74 -42.53
CA PHE A 7 -6.45 -90.30 -41.22
C PHE A 7 -7.33 -89.21 -40.64
N GLY A 8 -7.95 -89.52 -39.46
CA GLY A 8 -8.65 -88.56 -38.68
C GLY A 8 -7.66 -87.81 -37.77
N ALA A 9 -7.52 -86.54 -37.99
CA ALA A 9 -6.76 -85.64 -37.09
C ALA A 9 -7.63 -85.22 -35.90
N VAL A 10 -7.25 -85.62 -34.73
CA VAL A 10 -7.86 -85.13 -33.46
C VAL A 10 -7.17 -83.85 -33.10
N ILE A 11 -7.87 -82.72 -33.21
CA ILE A 11 -7.38 -81.42 -32.71
C ILE A 11 -7.76 -81.32 -31.22
N ALA A 12 -6.75 -81.42 -30.38
CA ALA A 12 -6.92 -81.13 -28.93
C ALA A 12 -6.87 -79.62 -28.72
N LEU A 13 -8.02 -79.02 -28.36
CA LEU A 13 -8.14 -77.61 -27.99
C LEU A 13 -7.61 -77.46 -26.56
N VAL A 14 -6.40 -76.91 -26.39
CA VAL A 14 -5.83 -76.54 -25.12
C VAL A 14 -6.43 -75.19 -24.70
N LEU A 15 -7.41 -75.16 -23.82
CA LEU A 15 -7.89 -73.98 -23.15
C LEU A 15 -6.86 -73.59 -22.08
N GLY A 16 -5.89 -72.73 -22.40
CA GLY A 16 -5.04 -72.06 -21.41
C GLY A 16 -5.85 -71.09 -20.54
N PRO A 17 -5.58 -70.99 -19.25
CA PRO A 17 -6.19 -69.98 -18.43
C PRO A 17 -5.70 -68.58 -18.87
N THR A 18 -6.60 -67.77 -19.45
CA THR A 18 -6.34 -66.33 -19.66
C THR A 18 -6.26 -65.68 -18.31
N ALA A 19 -5.07 -65.32 -17.88
CA ALA A 19 -4.91 -64.41 -16.74
C ALA A 19 -5.56 -63.08 -17.12
N VAL A 20 -6.72 -62.80 -16.55
CA VAL A 20 -7.34 -61.47 -16.61
C VAL A 20 -6.41 -60.60 -15.78
N SER A 21 -5.51 -59.82 -16.45
CA SER A 21 -4.83 -58.72 -15.83
C SER A 21 -5.88 -57.74 -15.36
N ALA A 22 -6.07 -57.65 -14.05
CA ALA A 22 -6.91 -56.59 -13.45
C ALA A 22 -6.24 -55.26 -13.88
N ALA A 23 -6.88 -54.56 -14.83
CA ALA A 23 -6.46 -53.23 -15.19
C ALA A 23 -6.48 -52.40 -13.91
N ASP A 24 -5.32 -51.93 -13.46
CA ASP A 24 -5.23 -50.94 -12.40
C ASP A 24 -6.17 -49.80 -12.77
N LEU A 25 -7.23 -49.66 -11.99
CA LEU A 25 -8.10 -48.48 -12.07
C LEU A 25 -7.18 -47.26 -11.94
N PRO A 26 -7.23 -46.28 -12.85
CA PRO A 26 -6.42 -45.08 -12.73
C PRO A 26 -6.74 -44.44 -11.38
N MET A 27 -5.82 -44.56 -10.43
CA MET A 27 -5.94 -43.85 -9.16
C MET A 27 -6.05 -42.36 -9.51
N LYS A 28 -7.18 -41.77 -9.18
CA LYS A 28 -7.37 -40.32 -9.31
C LYS A 28 -6.17 -39.66 -8.64
N ALA A 29 -5.36 -38.95 -9.41
CA ALA A 29 -4.20 -38.23 -8.89
C ALA A 29 -4.66 -37.42 -7.66
N PRO A 30 -3.94 -37.48 -6.54
CA PRO A 30 -4.29 -36.70 -5.37
C PRO A 30 -4.47 -35.25 -5.81
N PRO A 31 -5.50 -34.54 -5.32
CA PRO A 31 -5.73 -33.16 -5.67
C PRO A 31 -4.45 -32.39 -5.35
N ILE A 32 -3.95 -31.61 -6.31
CA ILE A 32 -2.80 -30.75 -6.12
C ILE A 32 -3.16 -29.83 -4.93
N PRO A 33 -2.40 -29.81 -3.83
CA PRO A 33 -2.70 -28.95 -2.71
C PRO A 33 -2.64 -27.51 -3.21
N ILE A 34 -3.77 -26.81 -3.16
CA ILE A 34 -3.82 -25.38 -3.45
C ILE A 34 -3.02 -24.73 -2.32
N ALA A 35 -1.84 -24.21 -2.65
CA ALA A 35 -1.04 -23.48 -1.69
C ALA A 35 -1.82 -22.21 -1.31
N ILE A 36 -2.46 -22.24 -0.14
CA ILE A 36 -3.12 -21.06 0.42
C ILE A 36 -1.99 -20.09 0.81
N TYR A 37 -2.07 -18.85 0.34
CA TYR A 37 -1.11 -17.82 0.70
C TYR A 37 -1.24 -17.52 2.20
N ASP A 38 -0.16 -17.76 2.96
CA ASP A 38 -0.08 -17.40 4.38
C ASP A 38 0.45 -15.96 4.52
N TRP A 39 -0.32 -15.12 5.18
CA TRP A 39 0.02 -13.71 5.40
C TRP A 39 0.91 -13.50 6.64
N THR A 40 1.14 -14.55 7.46
CA THR A 40 1.92 -14.45 8.70
C THR A 40 3.39 -14.23 8.40
N GLY A 41 4.01 -13.28 9.08
CA GLY A 41 5.45 -13.05 9.06
C GLY A 41 5.84 -11.59 8.91
N PHE A 42 7.12 -11.34 9.04
CA PHE A 42 7.75 -10.06 8.71
C PHE A 42 7.74 -9.83 7.21
N TYR A 43 7.57 -8.57 6.81
CA TYR A 43 7.72 -8.17 5.43
C TYR A 43 8.40 -6.80 5.32
N ILE A 44 9.07 -6.61 4.20
CA ILE A 44 9.56 -5.31 3.75
C ILE A 44 9.02 -5.04 2.36
N GLY A 45 8.89 -3.78 2.01
CA GLY A 45 8.38 -3.41 0.70
C GLY A 45 8.79 -2.02 0.27
N VAL A 46 8.42 -1.71 -0.97
CA VAL A 46 8.53 -0.38 -1.55
C VAL A 46 7.16 0.02 -2.08
N ALA A 47 6.83 1.28 -1.95
CA ALA A 47 5.58 1.82 -2.46
C ALA A 47 5.80 3.19 -3.08
N GLY A 48 5.01 3.48 -4.11
CA GLY A 48 5.00 4.78 -4.76
C GLY A 48 3.58 5.15 -5.16
N GLY A 49 3.33 6.45 -5.27
CA GLY A 49 1.98 6.93 -5.57
C GLY A 49 1.91 8.44 -5.70
N GLY A 50 0.71 8.96 -5.53
CA GLY A 50 0.43 10.39 -5.53
C GLY A 50 -0.33 10.82 -4.29
N SER A 51 -0.12 12.05 -3.89
CA SER A 51 -0.85 12.73 -2.84
C SER A 51 -1.57 13.96 -3.37
N LEU A 52 -2.71 14.24 -2.75
CA LEU A 52 -3.54 15.41 -2.97
C LEU A 52 -3.85 16.01 -1.60
N GLY A 53 -3.12 17.05 -1.22
CA GLY A 53 -3.31 17.77 0.03
C GLY A 53 -4.11 19.04 -0.15
N THR A 54 -4.70 19.50 0.94
CA THR A 54 -5.36 20.81 1.04
C THR A 54 -4.88 21.49 2.31
N THR A 55 -4.46 22.74 2.20
CA THR A 55 -4.07 23.58 3.34
C THR A 55 -4.63 24.97 3.21
N THR A 56 -4.78 25.65 4.35
CA THR A 56 -5.21 27.03 4.43
C THR A 56 -4.26 27.78 5.35
N HIS A 57 -3.93 29.02 5.06
CA HIS A 57 -3.14 29.87 5.94
C HIS A 57 -4.06 30.86 6.68
N VAL A 58 -3.86 30.99 7.98
CA VAL A 58 -4.61 31.89 8.85
C VAL A 58 -3.63 32.76 9.63
N ASP A 59 -3.90 34.08 9.68
CA ASP A 59 -3.17 34.98 10.56
C ASP A 59 -3.55 34.68 12.02
N ALA A 60 -2.54 34.35 12.85
CA ALA A 60 -2.78 33.94 14.23
C ALA A 60 -3.26 35.08 15.14
N ALA A 61 -3.01 36.34 14.77
CA ALA A 61 -3.41 37.50 15.57
C ALA A 61 -4.85 37.96 15.29
N THR A 62 -5.29 37.89 14.04
CA THR A 62 -6.60 38.37 13.61
C THR A 62 -7.62 37.26 13.41
N GLY A 63 -7.19 36.03 13.27
CA GLY A 63 -8.05 34.89 12.90
C GLY A 63 -8.59 34.98 11.48
N LEU A 64 -8.20 36.03 10.73
CA LEU A 64 -8.57 36.20 9.33
C LEU A 64 -7.61 35.36 8.47
N GLY A 65 -8.12 34.44 7.73
CA GLY A 65 -7.34 33.56 6.85
C GLY A 65 -7.56 33.89 5.38
N ASP A 66 -6.67 33.38 4.59
CA ASP A 66 -6.91 33.13 3.20
C ASP A 66 -8.15 32.26 3.11
N THR A 67 -9.28 32.81 2.69
CA THR A 67 -10.55 32.07 2.65
C THR A 67 -10.57 30.99 1.57
N LEU A 68 -9.57 31.00 0.69
CA LEU A 68 -9.36 30.03 -0.37
C LEU A 68 -8.20 29.12 -0.02
N GLY A 69 -8.51 27.95 0.57
CA GLY A 69 -7.52 26.87 0.69
C GLY A 69 -6.94 26.53 -0.69
N TYR A 70 -5.67 26.20 -0.73
CA TYR A 70 -5.02 25.76 -1.97
C TYR A 70 -4.61 24.28 -1.91
N ASN A 71 -4.62 23.68 -3.10
CA ASN A 71 -4.30 22.27 -3.25
C ASN A 71 -2.80 22.07 -3.40
N LEU A 72 -2.26 21.12 -2.66
CA LEU A 72 -0.94 20.57 -2.87
C LEU A 72 -1.08 19.29 -3.73
N ARG A 73 -0.12 19.08 -4.61
CA ARG A 73 -0.06 17.85 -5.42
C ARG A 73 1.37 17.38 -5.55
N GLY A 74 1.56 16.09 -5.46
CA GLY A 74 2.89 15.55 -5.62
C GLY A 74 2.92 14.04 -5.76
N GLY A 75 4.11 13.56 -6.15
CA GLY A 75 4.43 12.16 -6.11
C GLY A 75 5.12 11.78 -4.81
N MET A 76 5.00 10.53 -4.41
CA MET A 76 5.69 9.97 -3.25
C MET A 76 6.30 8.61 -3.59
N PHE A 77 7.42 8.31 -2.92
CA PHE A 77 8.06 7.01 -3.01
C PHE A 77 8.77 6.70 -1.68
N GLY A 78 8.63 5.46 -1.21
CA GLY A 78 9.21 5.09 0.07
C GLY A 78 9.28 3.59 0.33
N GLY A 79 9.76 3.27 1.53
CA GLY A 79 9.86 1.92 2.05
C GLY A 79 8.81 1.61 3.10
N THR A 80 8.42 0.36 3.17
CA THR A 80 7.51 -0.17 4.20
C THR A 80 8.16 -1.34 4.90
N LEU A 81 7.83 -1.52 6.17
CA LEU A 81 8.16 -2.70 6.95
C LEU A 81 6.98 -3.05 7.86
N GLY A 82 6.76 -4.33 8.11
CA GLY A 82 5.65 -4.73 8.98
C GLY A 82 5.70 -6.18 9.39
N TYR A 83 4.75 -6.54 10.23
CA TYR A 83 4.51 -7.91 10.66
C TYR A 83 3.02 -8.19 10.68
N ASN A 84 2.63 -9.33 10.12
CA ASN A 84 1.26 -9.81 10.14
C ASN A 84 1.14 -11.11 10.93
N TRP A 85 -0.01 -11.30 11.58
CA TRP A 85 -0.49 -12.56 12.15
C TRP A 85 -1.79 -12.94 11.46
N GLN A 86 -1.83 -14.14 10.90
CA GLN A 86 -3.05 -14.70 10.34
C GLN A 86 -3.66 -15.74 11.28
N VAL A 87 -4.94 -15.58 11.57
CA VAL A 87 -5.75 -16.55 12.32
C VAL A 87 -6.97 -16.88 11.46
N SER A 88 -6.97 -18.07 10.88
CA SER A 88 -7.96 -18.46 9.86
C SER A 88 -7.95 -17.48 8.68
N SER A 89 -9.06 -16.84 8.38
CA SER A 89 -9.17 -15.81 7.34
C SER A 89 -8.87 -14.38 7.82
N PHE A 90 -8.68 -14.17 9.11
CA PHE A 90 -8.40 -12.86 9.65
C PHE A 90 -6.88 -12.60 9.72
N VAL A 91 -6.47 -11.41 9.31
CA VAL A 91 -5.08 -10.95 9.36
C VAL A 91 -5.03 -9.68 10.18
N PHE A 92 -4.16 -9.66 11.17
CA PHE A 92 -3.87 -8.49 11.99
C PHE A 92 -2.38 -8.17 11.86
N GLY A 93 -2.00 -6.91 12.00
CA GLY A 93 -0.59 -6.56 11.91
C GLY A 93 -0.29 -5.13 12.28
N PHE A 94 1.02 -4.83 12.24
CA PHE A 94 1.55 -3.49 12.35
C PHE A 94 2.42 -3.19 11.14
N GLU A 95 2.34 -1.97 10.65
CA GLU A 95 3.11 -1.49 9.51
C GLU A 95 3.69 -0.12 9.83
N GLY A 96 4.98 0.05 9.55
CA GLY A 96 5.64 1.34 9.54
C GLY A 96 6.11 1.65 8.13
N ASP A 97 6.02 2.90 7.71
CA ASP A 97 6.56 3.35 6.43
C ASP A 97 7.16 4.75 6.53
N ALA A 98 8.10 5.01 5.63
CA ALA A 98 8.69 6.31 5.42
C ALA A 98 8.84 6.57 3.92
N SER A 99 8.37 7.72 3.47
CA SER A 99 8.34 8.12 2.07
C SER A 99 8.88 9.51 1.87
N TRP A 100 9.65 9.70 0.81
CA TRP A 100 9.95 11.02 0.27
C TRP A 100 8.73 11.50 -0.50
N VAL A 101 8.40 12.77 -0.30
CA VAL A 101 7.24 13.42 -0.91
C VAL A 101 7.73 14.63 -1.69
N GLY A 102 7.27 14.76 -2.92
CA GLY A 102 7.53 15.91 -3.78
C GLY A 102 6.28 16.77 -3.94
N GLU A 103 5.55 16.99 -2.86
CA GLU A 103 4.32 17.76 -2.89
C GLU A 103 4.60 19.24 -2.75
N TYR A 104 4.01 20.03 -3.66
CA TYR A 104 4.20 21.48 -3.73
C TYR A 104 2.87 22.17 -4.03
N GLY A 105 2.63 23.27 -3.32
CA GLY A 105 1.54 24.19 -3.58
C GLY A 105 1.99 25.63 -3.33
N SER A 106 1.48 26.56 -4.11
CA SER A 106 1.70 27.99 -3.93
C SER A 106 0.43 28.78 -4.22
N HIS A 107 0.23 29.84 -3.49
CA HIS A 107 -0.90 30.76 -3.64
C HIS A 107 -0.41 32.21 -3.53
N LEU A 108 -1.00 33.08 -4.34
CA LEU A 108 -0.83 34.54 -4.20
C LEU A 108 -1.75 35.00 -3.08
N ASP A 109 -1.20 35.73 -2.10
CA ASP A 109 -2.02 36.35 -1.04
C ASP A 109 -3.03 37.30 -1.67
N ASP A 110 -4.35 37.11 -1.40
CA ASP A 110 -5.45 37.82 -2.03
C ASP A 110 -5.69 39.22 -1.46
N GLY A 111 -4.85 39.68 -0.55
CA GLY A 111 -4.93 41.02 0.06
C GLY A 111 -5.91 41.13 1.22
N ALA A 112 -6.67 40.08 1.58
CA ALA A 112 -7.57 40.14 2.75
C ALA A 112 -6.82 40.12 4.07
N VAL A 113 -5.67 39.47 4.08
CA VAL A 113 -4.72 39.36 5.22
C VAL A 113 -3.28 39.58 4.78
N GLY A 114 -3.03 39.60 3.49
CA GLY A 114 -1.72 39.71 2.86
C GLY A 114 -1.58 40.88 1.96
N ASN A 115 -0.35 41.20 1.65
CA ASN A 115 -0.02 42.13 0.60
C ASN A 115 0.06 41.33 -0.71
N PRO A 116 -0.64 41.72 -1.82
CA PRO A 116 -0.57 41.01 -3.11
C PRO A 116 0.86 40.94 -3.70
N ALA A 117 1.82 41.59 -3.05
CA ALA A 117 3.22 41.49 -3.37
C ALA A 117 3.87 40.17 -2.87
N PHE A 118 3.16 39.32 -2.11
CA PHE A 118 3.75 38.11 -1.52
C PHE A 118 3.09 36.84 -2.07
N THR A 119 3.90 35.80 -2.20
CA THR A 119 3.46 34.45 -2.56
C THR A 119 3.80 33.51 -1.41
N SER A 120 2.78 32.90 -0.82
CA SER A 120 2.93 31.82 0.17
C SER A 120 3.13 30.48 -0.54
N SER A 121 4.10 29.71 -0.08
CA SER A 121 4.39 28.38 -0.62
C SER A 121 4.55 27.35 0.49
N THR A 122 4.02 26.17 0.27
CA THR A 122 4.15 25.02 1.17
C THR A 122 4.71 23.84 0.36
N LYS A 123 5.69 23.17 0.94
CA LYS A 123 6.30 21.96 0.37
C LYS A 123 6.36 20.90 1.44
N GLU A 124 5.82 19.73 1.13
CA GLU A 124 6.03 18.53 1.92
C GLU A 124 7.23 17.75 1.39
N THR A 125 8.10 17.32 2.29
CA THR A 125 9.38 16.71 1.92
C THR A 125 9.47 15.24 2.27
N TRP A 126 8.84 14.83 3.35
CA TRP A 126 8.75 13.44 3.79
C TRP A 126 7.51 13.20 4.65
N VAL A 127 7.02 11.96 4.60
CA VAL A 127 5.97 11.44 5.47
C VAL A 127 6.43 10.12 6.05
N ALA A 128 6.15 9.91 7.33
CA ALA A 128 6.33 8.63 8.00
C ALA A 128 5.06 8.25 8.76
N THR A 129 4.72 6.95 8.76
CA THR A 129 3.55 6.46 9.50
C THR A 129 3.88 5.22 10.33
N ALA A 130 3.12 5.05 11.43
CA ALA A 130 3.09 3.84 12.23
C ALA A 130 1.63 3.43 12.44
N ARG A 131 1.23 2.29 11.89
CA ARG A 131 -0.18 1.90 11.74
C ARG A 131 -0.44 0.48 12.22
N ALA A 132 -1.58 0.25 12.85
CA ALA A 132 -2.17 -1.07 12.96
C ALA A 132 -2.98 -1.37 11.70
N ARG A 133 -3.04 -2.65 11.32
CA ARG A 133 -3.88 -3.13 10.20
C ARG A 133 -4.69 -4.34 10.62
N ALA A 134 -5.90 -4.45 10.07
CA ALA A 134 -6.77 -5.59 10.22
C ALA A 134 -7.43 -5.90 8.88
N GLY A 135 -7.52 -7.18 8.52
CA GLY A 135 -8.03 -7.57 7.21
C GLY A 135 -8.64 -8.95 7.17
N TYR A 136 -9.21 -9.25 6.03
CA TYR A 136 -9.83 -10.55 5.72
C TYR A 136 -9.22 -11.11 4.44
N ALA A 137 -8.65 -12.31 4.55
CA ALA A 137 -7.99 -13.02 3.47
C ALA A 137 -8.95 -13.98 2.76
N VAL A 138 -9.01 -13.87 1.43
CA VAL A 138 -9.73 -14.79 0.55
C VAL A 138 -8.71 -15.37 -0.43
N ASN A 139 -8.29 -16.60 -0.20
CA ASN A 139 -7.20 -17.24 -0.94
C ASN A 139 -5.91 -16.40 -0.84
N ASN A 140 -5.46 -15.86 -1.97
CA ASN A 140 -4.27 -15.02 -2.09
C ASN A 140 -4.58 -13.52 -2.15
N LEU A 141 -5.80 -13.10 -1.83
CA LEU A 141 -6.23 -11.71 -1.79
C LEU A 141 -6.58 -11.31 -0.36
N LEU A 142 -5.99 -10.24 0.14
CA LEU A 142 -6.24 -9.65 1.45
C LEU A 142 -6.89 -8.29 1.28
N PHE A 143 -8.08 -8.12 1.84
CA PHE A 143 -8.73 -6.82 2.03
C PHE A 143 -8.40 -6.32 3.42
N PHE A 144 -7.95 -5.10 3.57
CA PHE A 144 -7.54 -4.58 4.87
C PHE A 144 -7.95 -3.13 5.10
N GLY A 145 -8.19 -2.82 6.37
CA GLY A 145 -8.24 -1.46 6.89
C GLY A 145 -7.00 -1.18 7.73
N THR A 146 -6.60 0.07 7.83
CA THR A 146 -5.43 0.49 8.59
C THR A 146 -5.65 1.85 9.24
N GLY A 147 -4.98 2.09 10.36
CA GLY A 147 -5.03 3.37 11.05
C GLY A 147 -3.92 3.52 12.07
N GLY A 148 -3.53 4.76 12.33
CA GLY A 148 -2.44 5.02 13.25
C GLY A 148 -1.94 6.46 13.25
N TYR A 149 -0.69 6.60 13.63
CA TYR A 149 0.03 7.86 13.71
C TYR A 149 0.69 8.21 12.37
N ALA A 150 0.73 9.50 12.05
CA ALA A 150 1.44 10.06 10.92
C ALA A 150 2.30 11.26 11.35
N ALA A 151 3.45 11.41 10.71
CA ALA A 151 4.31 12.57 10.84
C ALA A 151 4.80 13.02 9.47
N ALA A 152 4.88 14.34 9.24
CA ALA A 152 5.30 14.94 7.98
C ALA A 152 6.29 16.08 8.21
N GLY A 153 7.27 16.18 7.31
CA GLY A 153 8.18 17.31 7.26
C GLY A 153 7.69 18.36 6.28
N VAL A 154 7.30 19.51 6.79
CA VAL A 154 6.71 20.60 6.00
C VAL A 154 7.64 21.81 6.00
N GLN A 155 7.91 22.33 4.82
CA GLN A 155 8.62 23.60 4.60
C GLN A 155 7.60 24.63 4.14
N ALA A 156 7.45 25.70 4.91
CA ALA A 156 6.67 26.87 4.53
C ALA A 156 7.62 28.00 4.12
N GLY A 157 7.26 28.74 3.08
CA GLY A 157 8.07 29.86 2.59
C GLY A 157 7.20 31.02 2.12
N ILE A 158 7.70 32.24 2.31
CA ILE A 158 7.12 33.48 1.78
C ILE A 158 8.12 34.07 0.81
N LYS A 159 7.67 34.39 -0.39
CA LYS A 159 8.46 35.02 -1.45
C LYS A 159 7.82 36.33 -1.84
N ASP A 160 8.65 37.31 -2.16
CA ASP A 160 8.22 38.54 -2.83
C ASP A 160 7.82 38.18 -4.28
N SER A 161 6.61 38.56 -4.67
CA SER A 161 6.06 38.21 -5.98
C SER A 161 6.72 38.94 -7.14
N GLY A 162 7.30 40.14 -6.88
CA GLY A 162 7.96 40.95 -7.90
C GLY A 162 9.44 40.57 -8.13
N THR A 163 10.15 40.22 -7.06
CA THR A 163 11.58 39.93 -7.10
C THR A 163 11.92 38.46 -6.98
N ALA A 164 10.91 37.60 -6.63
CA ALA A 164 11.09 36.19 -6.28
C ALA A 164 12.08 35.96 -5.10
N ALA A 165 12.45 37.00 -4.35
CA ALA A 165 13.31 36.88 -3.18
C ALA A 165 12.59 36.10 -2.06
N ILE A 166 13.29 35.13 -1.44
CA ILE A 166 12.80 34.42 -0.27
C ILE A 166 12.91 35.36 0.93
N LEU A 167 11.77 35.75 1.49
CA LEU A 167 11.69 36.66 2.63
C LEU A 167 11.72 35.90 3.96
N ALA A 168 11.09 34.74 3.99
CA ALA A 168 11.10 33.85 5.15
C ALA A 168 10.95 32.39 4.71
N SER A 169 11.57 31.48 5.44
CA SER A 169 11.34 30.05 5.31
C SER A 169 11.43 29.38 6.68
N ALA A 170 10.52 28.45 6.95
CA ALA A 170 10.52 27.66 8.16
C ALA A 170 10.30 26.20 7.81
N THR A 171 11.03 25.32 8.51
CA THR A 171 10.82 23.87 8.42
C THR A 171 10.25 23.40 9.75
N SER A 172 9.16 22.65 9.71
CA SER A 172 8.51 22.08 10.90
C SER A 172 8.14 20.63 10.67
N THR A 173 8.19 19.83 11.72
CA THR A 173 7.60 18.49 11.72
C THR A 173 6.19 18.60 12.28
N ARG A 174 5.24 18.06 11.54
CA ARG A 174 3.83 17.99 11.94
C ARG A 174 3.48 16.57 12.35
N SER A 175 2.68 16.45 13.39
CA SER A 175 2.13 15.20 13.86
C SER A 175 0.65 15.13 13.51
N GLY A 176 0.15 13.93 13.36
CA GLY A 176 -1.25 13.72 13.00
C GLY A 176 -1.65 12.25 13.08
N TRP A 177 -2.78 11.96 12.52
CA TRP A 177 -3.30 10.59 12.39
C TRP A 177 -3.56 10.24 10.93
N THR A 178 -3.59 8.94 10.66
CA THR A 178 -3.92 8.40 9.35
C THR A 178 -4.90 7.25 9.49
N ALA A 179 -5.81 7.14 8.53
CA ALA A 179 -6.70 6.00 8.37
C ALA A 179 -6.88 5.69 6.89
N GLY A 180 -7.10 4.44 6.58
CA GLY A 180 -7.29 4.04 5.19
C GLY A 180 -7.56 2.55 5.03
N GLY A 181 -7.37 2.07 3.82
CA GLY A 181 -7.55 0.66 3.50
C GLY A 181 -7.12 0.35 2.08
N GLY A 182 -7.14 -0.92 1.77
CA GLY A 182 -6.69 -1.38 0.47
C GLY A 182 -6.86 -2.86 0.25
N LEU A 183 -6.19 -3.32 -0.78
CA LEU A 183 -6.11 -4.72 -1.13
C LEU A 183 -4.65 -5.11 -1.38
N GLU A 184 -4.32 -6.35 -1.03
CA GLU A 184 -2.99 -6.91 -1.24
C GLU A 184 -3.13 -8.29 -1.87
N TRP A 185 -2.42 -8.54 -2.96
CA TRP A 185 -2.47 -9.76 -3.74
C TRP A 185 -1.15 -10.52 -3.67
N GLY A 186 -1.17 -11.71 -3.09
CA GLY A 186 -0.04 -12.63 -3.08
C GLY A 186 0.10 -13.33 -4.44
N PHE A 187 0.98 -12.85 -5.30
CA PHE A 187 1.17 -13.37 -6.64
C PHE A 187 2.28 -14.45 -6.72
N ALA A 188 3.09 -14.56 -5.69
CA ALA A 188 4.12 -15.61 -5.55
C ALA A 188 4.30 -15.94 -4.06
N PRO A 189 4.91 -17.06 -3.67
CA PRO A 189 4.94 -17.55 -2.28
C PRO A 189 5.38 -16.53 -1.23
N ASN A 190 6.30 -15.63 -1.58
CA ASN A 190 6.85 -14.61 -0.68
C ASN A 190 6.60 -13.17 -1.16
N TRP A 191 5.91 -13.00 -2.29
CA TRP A 191 5.72 -11.70 -2.89
C TRP A 191 4.25 -11.32 -2.96
N SER A 192 3.96 -10.08 -2.62
CA SER A 192 2.63 -9.50 -2.79
C SER A 192 2.70 -8.12 -3.44
N ALA A 193 1.63 -7.77 -4.15
CA ALA A 193 1.38 -6.43 -4.67
C ALA A 193 0.28 -5.80 -3.82
N LYS A 194 0.50 -4.59 -3.34
CA LYS A 194 -0.40 -3.84 -2.46
C LYS A 194 -0.89 -2.59 -3.18
N PHE A 195 -2.18 -2.31 -3.06
CA PHE A 195 -2.80 -1.05 -3.46
C PHE A 195 -3.57 -0.50 -2.26
N GLU A 196 -3.33 0.76 -1.89
CA GLU A 196 -3.97 1.37 -0.73
C GLU A 196 -4.30 2.84 -0.94
N TYR A 197 -5.34 3.28 -0.25
CA TYR A 197 -5.71 4.67 -0.05
C TYR A 197 -5.53 5.02 1.42
N LEU A 198 -4.92 6.17 1.68
CA LEU A 198 -4.73 6.72 3.02
C LEU A 198 -5.25 8.15 3.06
N TYR A 199 -6.05 8.44 4.06
CA TYR A 199 -6.35 9.78 4.49
C TYR A 199 -5.44 10.11 5.67
N MET A 200 -4.78 11.26 5.62
CA MET A 200 -3.92 11.77 6.68
C MET A 200 -4.38 13.15 7.10
N LYS A 201 -4.36 13.41 8.40
CA LYS A 201 -4.69 14.72 8.94
C LYS A 201 -3.63 15.11 9.95
N PHE A 202 -2.95 16.23 9.66
CA PHE A 202 -1.88 16.76 10.48
C PHE A 202 -2.35 17.97 11.27
N ASP A 203 -1.78 18.16 12.46
CA ASP A 203 -2.06 19.29 13.32
C ASP A 203 -1.54 20.59 12.72
N SER A 204 -2.14 21.71 13.15
CA SER A 204 -1.69 23.06 12.81
C SER A 204 -0.30 23.31 13.38
N ALA A 205 0.52 24.03 12.63
CA ALA A 205 1.79 24.53 13.13
C ALA A 205 1.87 26.05 12.97
N ALA A 206 2.30 26.74 14.01
CA ALA A 206 2.61 28.14 13.94
C ALA A 206 4.05 28.33 13.45
N PHE A 207 4.27 29.29 12.57
CA PHE A 207 5.62 29.71 12.18
C PHE A 207 5.73 31.22 12.27
N ASN A 208 6.91 31.67 12.71
CA ASN A 208 7.22 33.08 12.76
C ASN A 208 7.53 33.56 11.34
N THR A 209 6.86 34.59 10.95
CA THR A 209 7.10 35.33 9.71
C THR A 209 8.12 36.45 9.90
N VAL A 210 8.39 37.17 8.82
CA VAL A 210 9.31 38.31 8.76
C VAL A 210 9.13 39.28 9.94
N ALA A 211 10.24 39.84 10.41
CA ALA A 211 10.23 40.86 11.47
C ALA A 211 9.27 42.02 11.14
N GLY A 212 8.25 42.19 11.97
CA GLY A 212 7.23 43.23 11.81
C GLY A 212 5.84 42.74 11.48
N GLU A 213 5.67 41.47 11.10
CA GLU A 213 4.35 40.83 10.93
C GLU A 213 4.10 39.81 12.04
N GLY A 214 2.85 39.66 12.47
CA GLY A 214 2.46 38.74 13.51
C GLY A 214 2.74 37.26 13.13
N PRO A 215 2.72 36.33 14.12
CA PRO A 215 2.90 34.91 13.83
C PRO A 215 1.77 34.43 12.95
N ARG A 216 2.10 33.81 11.82
CA ARG A 216 1.14 33.09 10.98
C ARG A 216 1.02 31.64 11.45
N SER A 217 -0.18 31.12 11.49
CA SER A 217 -0.41 29.70 11.70
C SER A 217 -1.05 29.10 10.44
N SER A 218 -0.61 27.90 10.09
CA SER A 218 -1.33 27.15 9.07
C SER A 218 -2.39 26.29 9.76
N VAL A 219 -3.54 26.24 9.15
CA VAL A 219 -4.64 25.33 9.49
C VAL A 219 -4.21 23.87 9.22
N PRO A 220 -4.88 22.87 9.79
CA PRO A 220 -4.56 21.47 9.56
C PRO A 220 -4.32 21.13 8.08
N LEU A 221 -3.28 20.36 7.81
CA LEU A 221 -3.00 19.82 6.49
C LEU A 221 -3.70 18.48 6.36
N ASP A 222 -4.58 18.37 5.38
CA ASP A 222 -5.28 17.14 5.07
C ASP A 222 -4.77 16.55 3.76
N ASP A 223 -4.30 15.30 3.77
CA ASP A 223 -3.77 14.61 2.60
C ASP A 223 -4.56 13.37 2.24
N ASN A 224 -4.78 13.20 0.95
CA ASN A 224 -5.35 12.01 0.34
C ASN A 224 -4.28 11.33 -0.50
N VAL A 225 -3.86 10.15 -0.10
CA VAL A 225 -2.77 9.40 -0.74
C VAL A 225 -3.31 8.15 -1.39
N VAL A 226 -2.95 7.95 -2.67
CA VAL A 226 -3.17 6.69 -3.39
C VAL A 226 -1.82 6.16 -3.78
N ARG A 227 -1.51 4.93 -3.34
CA ARG A 227 -0.21 4.31 -3.63
C ARG A 227 -0.33 2.82 -3.94
N ALA A 228 0.62 2.34 -4.73
CA ALA A 228 0.83 0.94 -5.02
C ALA A 228 2.23 0.53 -4.59
N GLY A 229 2.40 -0.72 -4.19
CA GLY A 229 3.67 -1.22 -3.71
C GLY A 229 3.84 -2.72 -3.92
N ILE A 230 5.06 -3.17 -3.69
CA ILE A 230 5.43 -4.59 -3.71
C ILE A 230 6.09 -4.90 -2.38
N ASN A 231 5.66 -5.99 -1.75
CA ASN A 231 6.20 -6.47 -0.49
C ASN A 231 6.87 -7.84 -0.68
N TYR A 232 7.96 -8.04 0.03
CA TYR A 232 8.61 -9.34 0.22
C TYR A 232 8.41 -9.79 1.65
N ARG A 233 7.77 -10.94 1.84
CA ARG A 233 7.52 -11.54 3.15
C ARG A 233 8.60 -12.57 3.47
N PHE A 234 9.17 -12.47 4.66
CA PHE A 234 10.10 -13.44 5.20
C PHE A 234 9.32 -14.59 5.85
N GLY A 235 9.58 -15.79 5.42
CA GLY A 235 8.93 -17.01 5.89
C GLY A 235 8.67 -17.96 4.72
N GLY A 236 8.69 -19.26 5.00
CA GLY A 236 8.36 -20.27 3.99
C GLY A 236 6.84 -20.43 3.82
N PRO A 237 6.40 -21.01 2.71
CA PRO A 237 5.00 -21.41 2.55
C PRO A 237 4.66 -22.43 3.64
N VAL A 238 3.55 -22.21 4.35
CA VAL A 238 3.02 -23.23 5.26
C VAL A 238 2.45 -24.34 4.38
N VAL A 239 3.21 -25.43 4.27
CA VAL A 239 2.70 -26.65 3.64
C VAL A 239 1.73 -27.26 4.64
N ALA A 240 0.44 -27.24 4.34
CA ALA A 240 -0.55 -27.97 5.12
C ALA A 240 -0.16 -29.46 5.12
N ARG A 241 0.28 -29.96 6.26
CA ARG A 241 0.43 -31.40 6.49
C ARG A 241 -0.96 -31.92 6.86
N TYR A 242 -1.51 -32.76 6.00
CA TYR A 242 -2.69 -33.59 6.29
C TYR A 242 -2.26 -34.81 7.08
#